data_06c71e1cb3a3a819698f4cae6546099d
#
_entry.id   06c71e1cb3a3a819698f4cae6546099d
#
_cell.length_a   1.000
_cell.length_b   1.000
_cell.length_c   1.000
_cell.angle_alpha   90.00
_cell.angle_beta   90.00
_cell.angle_gamma   90.00
#
_symmetry.space_group_name_H-M   'P 1'
#
loop_
_entity.id
_entity.type
_entity.pdbx_description
1 polymer ?
#
loop_
_entity_poly.entity_id
_entity_poly.type
_entity_poly.pdbx_seq_one_letter_code
_entity_poly.pdbx_strand_id
1 'polypeptide(L)'
;KAAVALGFGRSGYQTIRTDGQLSMCSSSLRSVIQEDIASGRKPVAVVATLGTTSTTAIDPVCEIAELAQEFGLWFHVDAAYGGPAAIVPELRKLFDGWEIADSIVVNPHKWLFTPVDCSLLYCRRPEVLKSAFSIVPEYLKTPEIEAGRSLMDYGVALGRRFRAIKLWFVLRYFGQQGIIDRLRNHVQLAQSLASWVDAAPEWERVAPAPLSLVAFRFISEKLDATALDDANHRIMDRVNKSGEAFITHTVVRGRTCLRVSIGNLKTTHPHVQRLWELLQEAAAYEDGAP
;
A
#
# COMPACT_ATOMS: atom_id res chain seq x y z
N LYS A 1 -1.82 14.07 0.77
CA LYS A 1 -0.77 15.11 0.89
C LYS A 1 -0.35 15.65 -0.48
N ALA A 2 -0.10 14.79 -1.50
CA ALA A 2 0.34 15.23 -2.83
C ALA A 2 -0.62 16.27 -3.45
N ALA A 3 -1.93 15.99 -3.49
CA ALA A 3 -2.94 16.92 -4.01
C ALA A 3 -2.90 18.29 -3.31
N VAL A 4 -2.71 18.30 -1.97
CA VAL A 4 -2.58 19.54 -1.21
C VAL A 4 -1.30 20.29 -1.57
N ALA A 5 -0.17 19.58 -1.68
CA ALA A 5 1.12 20.17 -2.04
C ALA A 5 1.14 20.74 -3.47
N LEU A 6 0.39 20.13 -4.39
CA LEU A 6 0.23 20.59 -5.78
C LEU A 6 -0.79 21.73 -5.94
N GLY A 7 -1.38 22.24 -4.87
CA GLY A 7 -2.30 23.36 -4.92
C GLY A 7 -3.78 23.01 -5.17
N PHE A 8 -4.13 21.73 -5.30
CA PHE A 8 -5.54 21.32 -5.40
C PHE A 8 -6.31 21.51 -4.08
N GLY A 9 -5.61 21.60 -2.95
CA GLY A 9 -6.24 21.74 -1.64
C GLY A 9 -6.96 20.46 -1.19
N ARG A 10 -7.67 20.56 -0.05
CA ARG A 10 -8.46 19.44 0.47
C ARG A 10 -9.75 19.18 -0.33
N SER A 11 -10.32 20.22 -0.93
CA SER A 11 -11.52 20.12 -1.79
C SER A 11 -11.22 19.61 -3.20
N GLY A 12 -9.95 19.56 -3.59
CA GLY A 12 -9.52 19.12 -4.91
C GLY A 12 -9.38 17.59 -5.06
N TYR A 13 -9.74 16.80 -4.05
CA TYR A 13 -9.81 15.35 -4.17
C TYR A 13 -11.05 14.79 -3.46
N GLN A 14 -11.57 13.73 -4.03
CA GLN A 14 -12.70 12.96 -3.51
C GLN A 14 -12.22 11.59 -3.05
N THR A 15 -12.73 11.11 -1.91
CA THR A 15 -12.56 9.72 -1.48
C THR A 15 -13.76 8.92 -1.96
N ILE A 16 -13.49 7.81 -2.63
CA ILE A 16 -14.53 6.94 -3.15
C ILE A 16 -14.89 5.89 -2.08
N ARG A 17 -16.18 5.55 -1.99
CA ARG A 17 -16.65 4.50 -1.07
C ARG A 17 -16.01 3.17 -1.41
N THR A 18 -15.75 2.38 -0.38
CA THR A 18 -15.26 1.01 -0.53
C THR A 18 -16.39 -0.01 -0.34
N ASP A 19 -16.20 -1.18 -0.91
CA ASP A 19 -17.09 -2.33 -0.76
C ASP A 19 -16.83 -3.10 0.56
N GLY A 20 -17.40 -4.31 0.67
CA GLY A 20 -17.22 -5.21 1.80
C GLY A 20 -15.79 -5.70 1.99
N GLN A 21 -14.99 -5.71 0.93
CA GLN A 21 -13.59 -6.12 0.91
C GLN A 21 -12.62 -4.94 1.10
N LEU A 22 -13.15 -3.75 1.35
CA LEU A 22 -12.39 -2.49 1.47
C LEU A 22 -11.71 -2.05 0.16
N SER A 23 -12.15 -2.58 -0.97
CA SER A 23 -11.74 -2.19 -2.32
C SER A 23 -12.62 -1.04 -2.82
N MET A 24 -12.07 -0.19 -3.69
CA MET A 24 -12.83 0.92 -4.29
C MET A 24 -14.08 0.39 -5.02
N CYS A 25 -15.23 0.99 -4.75
CA CYS A 25 -16.48 0.64 -5.42
C CYS A 25 -16.57 1.37 -6.77
N SER A 26 -16.48 0.64 -7.88
CA SER A 26 -16.48 1.19 -9.25
C SER A 26 -17.77 1.94 -9.58
N SER A 27 -18.92 1.47 -9.10
CA SER A 27 -20.19 2.20 -9.29
C SER A 27 -20.23 3.52 -8.52
N SER A 28 -19.66 3.56 -7.31
CA SER A 28 -19.53 4.82 -6.56
C SER A 28 -18.55 5.78 -7.24
N LEU A 29 -17.46 5.27 -7.81
CA LEU A 29 -16.52 6.07 -8.61
C LEU A 29 -17.25 6.74 -9.78
N ARG A 30 -18.00 5.97 -10.56
CA ARG A 30 -18.81 6.49 -11.69
C ARG A 30 -19.75 7.61 -11.24
N SER A 31 -20.51 7.38 -10.17
CA SER A 31 -21.47 8.38 -9.64
C SER A 31 -20.75 9.67 -9.25
N VAL A 32 -19.64 9.59 -8.52
CA VAL A 32 -18.88 10.78 -8.08
C VAL A 32 -18.30 11.55 -9.29
N ILE A 33 -17.78 10.86 -10.32
CA ILE A 33 -17.29 11.52 -11.53
C ILE A 33 -18.43 12.27 -12.22
N GLN A 34 -19.59 11.65 -12.38
CA GLN A 34 -20.76 12.26 -13.04
C GLN A 34 -21.30 13.48 -12.25
N GLU A 35 -21.37 13.37 -10.92
CA GLU A 35 -21.77 14.48 -10.04
C GLU A 35 -20.80 15.66 -10.11
N ASP A 36 -19.48 15.38 -10.13
CA ASP A 36 -18.46 16.40 -10.28
C ASP A 36 -18.61 17.14 -11.63
N ILE A 37 -18.79 16.40 -12.73
CA ILE A 37 -19.01 16.99 -14.06
C ILE A 37 -20.30 17.83 -14.08
N ALA A 38 -21.40 17.32 -13.54
CA ALA A 38 -22.68 18.03 -13.49
C ALA A 38 -22.59 19.31 -12.64
N SER A 39 -21.73 19.34 -11.63
CA SER A 39 -21.47 20.53 -10.79
C SER A 39 -20.46 21.52 -11.40
N GLY A 40 -20.02 21.30 -12.65
CA GLY A 40 -19.05 22.14 -13.34
C GLY A 40 -17.59 21.91 -12.92
N ARG A 41 -17.30 20.87 -12.13
CA ARG A 41 -15.92 20.45 -11.82
C ARG A 41 -15.37 19.63 -12.98
N LYS A 42 -14.05 19.65 -13.11
CA LYS A 42 -13.34 18.85 -14.13
C LYS A 42 -12.48 17.79 -13.44
N PRO A 43 -12.96 16.55 -13.32
CA PRO A 43 -12.10 15.44 -12.88
C PRO A 43 -10.89 15.31 -13.80
N VAL A 44 -9.70 15.10 -13.24
CA VAL A 44 -8.44 15.04 -14.01
C VAL A 44 -7.71 13.72 -13.86
N ALA A 45 -7.88 13.03 -12.73
CA ALA A 45 -7.19 11.78 -12.49
C ALA A 45 -7.97 10.88 -11.53
N VAL A 46 -7.74 9.59 -11.63
CA VAL A 46 -8.17 8.58 -10.66
C VAL A 46 -6.95 7.77 -10.22
N VAL A 47 -6.94 7.39 -8.93
CA VAL A 47 -5.87 6.59 -8.33
C VAL A 47 -6.48 5.30 -7.79
N ALA A 48 -6.06 4.15 -8.35
CA ALA A 48 -6.33 2.84 -7.78
C ALA A 48 -5.13 2.39 -6.94
N THR A 49 -5.38 1.64 -5.87
CA THR A 49 -4.33 1.15 -4.98
C THR A 49 -4.25 -0.37 -4.99
N LEU A 50 -3.06 -0.90 -5.22
CA LEU A 50 -2.76 -2.33 -5.13
C LEU A 50 -1.96 -2.61 -3.85
N GLY A 51 -2.69 -2.91 -2.78
CA GLY A 51 -2.15 -3.10 -1.45
C GLY A 51 -2.20 -1.81 -0.61
N THR A 52 -3.41 -1.44 -0.15
CA THR A 52 -3.63 -0.26 0.69
C THR A 52 -2.84 -0.34 2.00
N THR A 53 -2.42 0.82 2.52
CA THR A 53 -1.55 0.88 3.72
C THR A 53 -2.17 0.23 4.95
N SER A 54 -3.47 0.37 5.15
CA SER A 54 -4.15 -0.12 6.36
C SER A 54 -4.41 -1.62 6.33
N THR A 55 -4.83 -2.16 5.17
CA THR A 55 -5.40 -3.51 5.08
C THR A 55 -4.90 -4.35 3.90
N THR A 56 -4.04 -3.77 3.06
CA THR A 56 -3.61 -4.36 1.78
C THR A 56 -4.75 -4.70 0.81
N ALA A 57 -5.89 -4.02 0.92
CA ALA A 57 -6.97 -4.17 -0.04
C ALA A 57 -6.47 -3.88 -1.47
N ILE A 58 -7.07 -4.56 -2.42
CA ILE A 58 -6.75 -4.51 -3.85
C ILE A 58 -7.93 -3.86 -4.58
N ASP A 59 -7.73 -2.72 -5.21
CA ASP A 59 -8.76 -2.08 -6.00
C ASP A 59 -9.00 -2.80 -7.34
N PRO A 60 -10.22 -2.74 -7.91
CA PRO A 60 -10.57 -3.38 -9.18
C PRO A 60 -10.00 -2.59 -10.37
N VAL A 61 -8.72 -2.79 -10.65
CA VAL A 61 -7.92 -1.99 -11.61
C VAL A 61 -8.54 -1.96 -13.01
N CYS A 62 -9.01 -3.10 -13.52
CA CYS A 62 -9.62 -3.17 -14.85
C CYS A 62 -10.87 -2.28 -14.97
N GLU A 63 -11.78 -2.36 -14.01
CA GLU A 63 -13.01 -1.55 -13.99
C GLU A 63 -12.70 -0.05 -13.84
N ILE A 64 -11.73 0.30 -13.00
CA ILE A 64 -11.29 1.68 -12.83
C ILE A 64 -10.63 2.21 -14.11
N ALA A 65 -9.83 1.38 -14.80
CA ALA A 65 -9.22 1.74 -16.08
C ALA A 65 -10.26 2.04 -17.16
N GLU A 66 -11.32 1.23 -17.25
CA GLU A 66 -12.45 1.49 -18.18
C GLU A 66 -13.11 2.83 -17.89
N LEU A 67 -13.38 3.14 -16.62
CA LEU A 67 -13.92 4.42 -16.20
C LEU A 67 -12.97 5.58 -16.51
N ALA A 68 -11.69 5.41 -16.24
CA ALA A 68 -10.69 6.42 -16.55
C ALA A 68 -10.63 6.71 -18.05
N GLN A 69 -10.72 5.68 -18.88
CA GLN A 69 -10.77 5.84 -20.34
C GLN A 69 -12.06 6.52 -20.79
N GLU A 70 -13.23 6.10 -20.28
CA GLU A 70 -14.54 6.66 -20.61
C GLU A 70 -14.61 8.17 -20.35
N PHE A 71 -14.07 8.60 -19.19
CA PHE A 71 -14.12 10.00 -18.77
C PHE A 71 -12.85 10.81 -19.11
N GLY A 72 -11.88 10.21 -19.80
CA GLY A 72 -10.64 10.89 -20.20
C GLY A 72 -9.74 11.30 -19.04
N LEU A 73 -9.69 10.50 -17.98
CA LEU A 73 -8.90 10.76 -16.77
C LEU A 73 -7.50 10.17 -16.87
N TRP A 74 -6.53 10.81 -16.23
CA TRP A 74 -5.23 10.18 -15.97
C TRP A 74 -5.42 9.03 -14.97
N PHE A 75 -5.06 7.82 -15.37
CA PHE A 75 -5.13 6.65 -14.52
C PHE A 75 -3.79 6.36 -13.86
N HIS A 76 -3.74 6.49 -12.53
CA HIS A 76 -2.55 6.16 -11.73
C HIS A 76 -2.81 4.94 -10.86
N VAL A 77 -1.85 4.01 -10.83
CA VAL A 77 -1.88 2.86 -9.92
C VAL A 77 -0.83 3.05 -8.82
N ASP A 78 -1.30 3.18 -7.59
CA ASP A 78 -0.44 3.14 -6.39
C ASP A 78 -0.22 1.68 -5.98
N ALA A 79 0.86 1.10 -6.48
CA ALA A 79 1.36 -0.20 -6.10
C ALA A 79 2.61 -0.09 -5.20
N ALA A 80 2.70 1.02 -4.45
CA ALA A 80 3.88 1.36 -3.65
C ALA A 80 4.27 0.25 -2.66
N TYR A 81 3.28 -0.44 -2.08
CA TYR A 81 3.52 -1.59 -1.22
C TYR A 81 3.40 -2.92 -1.96
N GLY A 82 2.27 -3.16 -2.64
CA GLY A 82 1.96 -4.46 -3.23
C GLY A 82 2.75 -4.78 -4.50
N GLY A 83 3.23 -3.76 -5.23
CA GLY A 83 3.85 -3.92 -6.55
C GLY A 83 4.92 -5.02 -6.65
N PRO A 84 5.83 -5.18 -5.67
CA PRO A 84 6.81 -6.27 -5.69
C PRO A 84 6.19 -7.67 -5.76
N ALA A 85 4.98 -7.89 -5.24
CA ALA A 85 4.32 -9.18 -5.26
C ALA A 85 3.90 -9.64 -6.67
N ALA A 86 3.84 -8.74 -7.65
CA ALA A 86 3.56 -9.10 -9.05
C ALA A 86 4.60 -10.04 -9.68
N ILE A 87 5.82 -10.16 -9.08
CA ILE A 87 6.83 -11.12 -9.51
C ILE A 87 6.50 -12.56 -9.09
N VAL A 88 5.64 -12.74 -8.06
CA VAL A 88 5.24 -14.03 -7.52
C VAL A 88 4.13 -14.60 -8.40
N PRO A 89 4.33 -15.74 -9.09
CA PRO A 89 3.40 -16.23 -10.11
C PRO A 89 1.96 -16.39 -9.63
N GLU A 90 1.76 -16.94 -8.44
CA GLU A 90 0.44 -17.17 -7.85
C GLU A 90 -0.30 -15.90 -7.41
N LEU A 91 0.43 -14.79 -7.23
CA LEU A 91 -0.15 -13.50 -6.85
C LEU A 91 -0.36 -12.57 -8.06
N ARG A 92 0.19 -12.92 -9.22
CA ARG A 92 0.19 -12.03 -10.39
C ARG A 92 -1.20 -11.58 -10.80
N LYS A 93 -2.20 -12.45 -10.67
CA LYS A 93 -3.59 -12.14 -10.99
C LYS A 93 -4.17 -10.95 -10.21
N LEU A 94 -3.62 -10.64 -9.03
CA LEU A 94 -4.04 -9.47 -8.24
C LEU A 94 -3.68 -8.13 -8.92
N PHE A 95 -2.83 -8.17 -9.94
CA PHE A 95 -2.29 -7.02 -10.66
C PHE A 95 -2.80 -6.92 -12.09
N ASP A 96 -3.76 -7.77 -12.48
CA ASP A 96 -4.33 -7.76 -13.84
C ASP A 96 -4.90 -6.36 -14.16
N GLY A 97 -4.56 -5.84 -15.34
CA GLY A 97 -5.01 -4.53 -15.80
C GLY A 97 -4.11 -3.34 -15.39
N TRP A 98 -3.14 -3.52 -14.49
CA TRP A 98 -2.27 -2.39 -14.10
C TRP A 98 -1.40 -1.87 -15.24
N GLU A 99 -1.12 -2.70 -16.25
CA GLU A 99 -0.41 -2.31 -17.47
C GLU A 99 -1.18 -1.29 -18.32
N ILE A 100 -2.50 -1.10 -18.08
CA ILE A 100 -3.32 -0.11 -18.75
C ILE A 100 -3.07 1.30 -18.17
N ALA A 101 -2.56 1.40 -16.95
CA ALA A 101 -2.36 2.67 -16.25
C ALA A 101 -1.45 3.64 -17.04
N ASP A 102 -1.74 4.94 -16.95
CA ASP A 102 -0.84 6.00 -17.44
C ASP A 102 0.45 6.08 -16.61
N SER A 103 0.34 5.80 -15.31
CA SER A 103 1.50 5.73 -14.42
C SER A 103 1.30 4.74 -13.28
N ILE A 104 2.41 4.13 -12.82
CA ILE A 104 2.44 3.18 -11.70
C ILE A 104 3.58 3.59 -10.77
N VAL A 105 3.32 3.63 -9.46
CA VAL A 105 4.37 3.76 -8.45
C VAL A 105 4.61 2.43 -7.74
N VAL A 106 5.88 2.07 -7.58
CA VAL A 106 6.33 0.94 -6.76
C VAL A 106 7.44 1.43 -5.84
N ASN A 107 7.40 1.08 -4.55
CA ASN A 107 8.41 1.48 -3.60
C ASN A 107 9.29 0.31 -3.16
N PRO A 108 10.43 0.05 -3.82
CA PRO A 108 11.36 -1.01 -3.43
C PRO A 108 11.81 -0.94 -1.96
N HIS A 109 11.84 0.26 -1.38
CA HIS A 109 12.18 0.47 0.03
C HIS A 109 11.09 0.00 1.02
N LYS A 110 9.93 -0.45 0.54
CA LYS A 110 8.89 -1.07 1.37
C LYS A 110 9.07 -2.59 1.38
N TRP A 111 8.59 -3.27 0.38
CA TRP A 111 8.52 -4.74 0.39
C TRP A 111 9.41 -5.40 -0.70
N LEU A 112 10.45 -4.70 -1.12
CA LEU A 112 11.51 -5.25 -1.99
C LEU A 112 12.90 -5.07 -1.35
N PHE A 113 12.96 -5.05 -0.02
CA PHE A 113 14.18 -5.13 0.80
C PHE A 113 15.24 -4.08 0.51
N THR A 114 14.91 -3.02 -0.21
CA THR A 114 15.84 -1.95 -0.56
C THR A 114 15.89 -0.91 0.58
N PRO A 115 17.08 -0.49 1.03
CA PRO A 115 17.18 0.55 2.06
C PRO A 115 16.48 1.85 1.66
N VAL A 116 15.85 2.52 2.62
CA VAL A 116 15.15 3.80 2.41
C VAL A 116 16.17 4.86 1.93
N ASP A 117 15.86 5.62 0.91
CA ASP A 117 14.66 5.65 0.12
C ASP A 117 14.93 5.12 -1.31
N CYS A 118 13.95 4.46 -1.88
CA CYS A 118 13.95 4.06 -3.29
C CYS A 118 12.50 3.90 -3.76
N SER A 119 12.07 4.74 -4.69
CA SER A 119 10.75 4.69 -5.31
C SER A 119 10.90 4.66 -6.83
N LEU A 120 10.12 3.82 -7.49
CA LEU A 120 10.05 3.71 -8.94
C LEU A 120 8.74 4.31 -9.41
N LEU A 121 8.81 5.14 -10.44
CA LEU A 121 7.67 5.61 -11.19
C LEU A 121 7.78 5.08 -12.63
N TYR A 122 6.83 4.28 -13.03
CA TYR A 122 6.61 3.92 -14.43
C TYR A 122 5.61 4.89 -15.03
N CYS A 123 5.89 5.41 -16.21
CA CYS A 123 5.00 6.30 -16.95
C CYS A 123 4.93 5.82 -18.39
N ARG A 124 3.71 5.61 -18.87
CA ARG A 124 3.45 5.16 -20.24
C ARG A 124 3.86 6.20 -21.26
N ARG A 125 3.66 7.48 -20.94
CA ARG A 125 3.94 8.64 -21.80
C ARG A 125 4.99 9.53 -21.13
N PRO A 126 6.29 9.17 -21.20
CA PRO A 126 7.35 9.91 -20.50
C PRO A 126 7.51 11.36 -21.00
N GLU A 127 7.11 11.66 -22.22
CA GLU A 127 7.08 13.01 -22.78
C GLU A 127 6.16 13.96 -22.00
N VAL A 128 5.09 13.45 -21.39
CA VAL A 128 4.21 14.25 -20.51
C VAL A 128 4.96 14.71 -19.27
N LEU A 129 5.76 13.83 -18.66
CA LEU A 129 6.61 14.20 -17.52
C LEU A 129 7.65 15.25 -17.95
N LYS A 130 8.30 15.04 -19.09
CA LYS A 130 9.27 15.98 -19.63
C LYS A 130 8.63 17.35 -19.87
N SER A 131 7.47 17.41 -20.51
CA SER A 131 6.79 18.70 -20.76
C SER A 131 6.35 19.39 -19.47
N ALA A 132 6.04 18.65 -18.40
CA ALA A 132 5.60 19.19 -17.13
C ALA A 132 6.77 19.72 -16.26
N PHE A 133 7.95 19.10 -16.35
CA PHE A 133 9.06 19.38 -15.43
C PHE A 133 10.30 19.97 -16.08
N SER A 134 10.43 19.93 -17.43
CA SER A 134 11.61 20.46 -18.10
C SER A 134 11.60 21.98 -18.06
N ILE A 135 12.54 22.53 -17.31
CA ILE A 135 12.91 23.95 -17.33
C ILE A 135 14.40 23.98 -17.64
N VAL A 136 14.75 23.98 -18.93
CA VAL A 136 16.15 23.96 -19.36
C VAL A 136 16.67 25.39 -19.51
N PRO A 137 17.47 25.89 -18.55
CA PRO A 137 18.18 27.16 -18.69
C PRO A 137 19.11 27.12 -19.91
N GLU A 138 19.34 28.28 -20.54
CA GLU A 138 20.09 28.39 -21.80
C GLU A 138 21.50 27.78 -21.69
N TYR A 139 22.19 27.95 -20.58
CA TYR A 139 23.56 27.43 -20.34
C TYR A 139 23.62 25.89 -20.25
N LEU A 140 22.50 25.18 -20.10
CA LEU A 140 22.40 23.72 -20.09
C LEU A 140 21.98 23.13 -21.45
N LYS A 141 21.71 23.96 -22.46
CA LYS A 141 21.41 23.51 -23.81
C LYS A 141 22.70 23.17 -24.55
N THR A 142 23.21 21.96 -24.37
CA THR A 142 24.35 21.46 -25.12
C THR A 142 23.95 20.26 -25.98
N PRO A 143 24.62 20.02 -27.12
CA PRO A 143 24.32 18.86 -27.98
C PRO A 143 24.37 17.52 -27.24
N GLU A 144 25.26 17.37 -26.27
CA GLU A 144 25.40 16.16 -25.46
C GLU A 144 24.20 15.96 -24.53
N ILE A 145 23.62 17.03 -23.95
CA ILE A 145 22.42 16.99 -23.12
C ILE A 145 21.19 16.71 -23.98
N GLU A 146 21.12 17.28 -25.19
CA GLU A 146 20.03 17.02 -26.13
C GLU A 146 20.04 15.59 -26.66
N ALA A 147 21.22 14.99 -26.86
CA ALA A 147 21.39 13.61 -27.31
C ALA A 147 21.14 12.58 -26.18
N GLY A 148 21.23 13.00 -24.90
CA GLY A 148 21.05 12.15 -23.74
C GLY A 148 19.67 12.27 -23.09
N ARG A 149 19.29 11.28 -22.27
CA ARG A 149 18.13 11.41 -21.36
C ARG A 149 18.59 12.08 -20.07
N SER A 150 18.39 13.39 -19.94
CA SER A 150 18.60 14.06 -18.65
C SER A 150 17.47 13.75 -17.69
N LEU A 151 17.77 13.06 -16.58
CA LEU A 151 16.75 12.67 -15.59
C LEU A 151 16.21 13.86 -14.79
N MET A 152 16.86 15.04 -14.85
CA MET A 152 16.34 16.27 -14.24
C MET A 152 15.03 16.74 -14.88
N ASP A 153 14.79 16.38 -16.13
CA ASP A 153 13.59 16.76 -16.89
C ASP A 153 12.34 15.95 -16.52
N TYR A 154 12.48 14.91 -15.68
CA TYR A 154 11.40 14.00 -15.34
C TYR A 154 10.89 14.14 -13.89
N GLY A 155 11.20 15.25 -13.23
CA GLY A 155 10.74 15.49 -11.86
C GLY A 155 11.19 16.83 -11.32
N VAL A 156 10.72 17.17 -10.12
CA VAL A 156 10.97 18.47 -9.48
C VAL A 156 12.45 18.71 -9.12
N ALA A 157 13.18 17.64 -8.78
CA ALA A 157 14.54 17.76 -8.27
C ALA A 157 15.57 17.79 -9.40
N LEU A 158 16.38 18.84 -9.47
CA LEU A 158 17.48 18.99 -10.42
C LEU A 158 18.55 17.92 -10.21
N GLY A 159 19.08 17.80 -9.00
CA GLY A 159 20.07 16.79 -8.62
C GLY A 159 19.43 15.66 -7.83
N ARG A 160 19.79 14.40 -8.13
CA ARG A 160 19.22 13.23 -7.48
C ARG A 160 20.31 12.23 -7.06
N ARG A 161 20.11 11.60 -5.90
CA ARG A 161 20.94 10.47 -5.48
C ARG A 161 20.77 9.31 -6.47
N PHE A 162 21.85 8.57 -6.71
CA PHE A 162 21.80 7.34 -7.52
C PHE A 162 21.15 6.18 -6.73
N ARG A 163 19.83 6.28 -6.52
CA ARG A 163 19.06 5.30 -5.74
C ARG A 163 18.97 3.94 -6.41
N ALA A 164 19.00 3.90 -7.74
CA ALA A 164 18.90 2.68 -8.52
C ALA A 164 20.01 1.66 -8.18
N ILE A 165 21.18 2.12 -7.75
CA ILE A 165 22.30 1.24 -7.38
C ILE A 165 21.93 0.33 -6.19
N LYS A 166 21.16 0.84 -5.21
CA LYS A 166 20.71 0.04 -4.06
C LYS A 166 19.78 -1.09 -4.52
N LEU A 167 18.84 -0.75 -5.38
CA LEU A 167 17.92 -1.74 -5.97
C LEU A 167 18.68 -2.78 -6.79
N TRP A 168 19.64 -2.33 -7.61
CA TRP A 168 20.48 -3.23 -8.41
C TRP A 168 21.21 -4.25 -7.53
N PHE A 169 21.83 -3.82 -6.42
CA PHE A 169 22.50 -4.73 -5.48
C PHE A 169 21.53 -5.74 -4.87
N VAL A 170 20.33 -5.32 -4.47
CA VAL A 170 19.30 -6.21 -3.93
C VAL A 170 18.89 -7.26 -4.97
N LEU A 171 18.60 -6.83 -6.20
CA LEU A 171 18.22 -7.73 -7.30
C LEU A 171 19.34 -8.71 -7.66
N ARG A 172 20.60 -8.25 -7.67
CA ARG A 172 21.76 -9.10 -7.96
C ARG A 172 22.06 -10.09 -6.84
N TYR A 173 21.91 -9.65 -5.58
CA TYR A 173 22.21 -10.49 -4.42
C TYR A 173 21.19 -11.62 -4.24
N PHE A 174 19.90 -11.32 -4.33
CA PHE A 174 18.87 -12.33 -4.13
C PHE A 174 18.52 -13.11 -5.41
N GLY A 175 18.66 -12.50 -6.57
CA GLY A 175 18.14 -13.02 -7.83
C GLY A 175 16.61 -13.04 -7.86
N GLN A 176 16.05 -13.38 -9.01
CA GLN A 176 14.59 -13.45 -9.18
C GLN A 176 13.95 -14.48 -8.24
N GLN A 177 14.47 -15.71 -8.23
CA GLN A 177 13.91 -16.77 -7.41
C GLN A 177 14.01 -16.48 -5.92
N GLY A 178 15.15 -15.95 -5.47
CA GLY A 178 15.33 -15.61 -4.07
C GLY A 178 14.41 -14.48 -3.59
N ILE A 179 14.00 -13.57 -4.47
CA ILE A 179 12.98 -12.54 -4.15
C ILE A 179 11.59 -13.20 -4.09
N ILE A 180 11.23 -14.01 -5.07
CA ILE A 180 9.94 -14.74 -5.11
C ILE A 180 9.76 -15.55 -3.83
N ASP A 181 10.76 -16.33 -3.44
CA ASP A 181 10.68 -17.20 -2.25
C ASP A 181 10.48 -16.41 -0.96
N ARG A 182 11.12 -15.25 -0.83
CA ARG A 182 10.96 -14.37 0.34
C ARG A 182 9.58 -13.73 0.41
N LEU A 183 9.09 -13.21 -0.71
CA LEU A 183 7.74 -12.62 -0.78
C LEU A 183 6.68 -13.68 -0.50
N ARG A 184 6.82 -14.87 -1.10
CA ARG A 184 5.93 -16.02 -0.87
C ARG A 184 5.93 -16.42 0.60
N ASN A 185 7.09 -16.55 1.23
CA ASN A 185 7.20 -16.86 2.66
C ASN A 185 6.49 -15.81 3.52
N HIS A 186 6.65 -14.53 3.26
CA HIS A 186 5.96 -13.48 4.01
C HIS A 186 4.44 -13.58 3.88
N VAL A 187 3.92 -13.91 2.69
CA VAL A 187 2.49 -14.14 2.48
C VAL A 187 2.03 -15.38 3.24
N GLN A 188 2.79 -16.47 3.21
CA GLN A 188 2.47 -17.70 3.95
C GLN A 188 2.43 -17.45 5.46
N LEU A 189 3.38 -16.69 6.01
CA LEU A 189 3.39 -16.29 7.42
C LEU A 189 2.15 -15.45 7.79
N ALA A 190 1.75 -14.53 6.93
CA ALA A 190 0.54 -13.74 7.12
C ALA A 190 -0.72 -14.60 7.07
N GLN A 191 -0.79 -15.58 6.16
CA GLN A 191 -1.90 -16.53 6.08
C GLN A 191 -1.98 -17.42 7.33
N SER A 192 -0.85 -17.86 7.87
CA SER A 192 -0.83 -18.60 9.15
C SER A 192 -1.44 -17.77 10.28
N LEU A 193 -1.00 -16.51 10.43
CA LEU A 193 -1.58 -15.61 11.44
C LEU A 193 -3.07 -15.37 11.20
N ALA A 194 -3.48 -15.13 9.95
CA ALA A 194 -4.89 -14.93 9.60
C ALA A 194 -5.74 -16.14 9.97
N SER A 195 -5.23 -17.35 9.73
CA SER A 195 -5.92 -18.60 10.10
C SER A 195 -6.06 -18.78 11.61
N TRP A 196 -5.05 -18.38 12.41
CA TRP A 196 -5.15 -18.41 13.87
C TRP A 196 -6.16 -17.39 14.39
N VAL A 197 -6.18 -16.18 13.83
CA VAL A 197 -7.18 -15.16 14.14
C VAL A 197 -8.59 -15.66 13.82
N ASP A 198 -8.80 -16.26 12.65
CA ASP A 198 -10.11 -16.75 12.22
C ASP A 198 -10.60 -17.96 13.08
N ALA A 199 -9.67 -18.71 13.70
CA ALA A 199 -9.98 -19.85 14.54
C ALA A 199 -10.27 -19.48 16.01
N ALA A 200 -9.93 -18.26 16.44
CA ALA A 200 -10.07 -17.82 17.83
C ALA A 200 -11.31 -16.94 18.00
N PRO A 201 -12.30 -17.34 18.81
CA PRO A 201 -13.60 -16.68 18.89
C PRO A 201 -13.55 -15.25 19.45
N GLU A 202 -12.51 -14.93 20.25
CA GLU A 202 -12.26 -13.61 20.82
C GLU A 202 -11.56 -12.64 19.86
N TRP A 203 -11.36 -13.05 18.59
CA TRP A 203 -10.70 -12.26 17.59
C TRP A 203 -11.53 -12.16 16.30
N GLU A 204 -11.49 -11.01 15.68
CA GLU A 204 -12.16 -10.72 14.39
C GLU A 204 -11.15 -10.23 13.37
N ARG A 205 -11.00 -10.92 12.24
CA ARG A 205 -10.27 -10.38 11.11
C ARG A 205 -11.14 -9.38 10.36
N VAL A 206 -10.66 -8.12 10.24
CA VAL A 206 -11.47 -6.99 9.74
C VAL A 206 -11.33 -6.73 8.25
N ALA A 207 -10.39 -7.40 7.59
CA ALA A 207 -10.12 -7.26 6.16
C ALA A 207 -9.54 -8.55 5.56
N PRO A 208 -9.66 -8.75 4.25
CA PRO A 208 -8.86 -9.78 3.55
C PRO A 208 -7.37 -9.56 3.77
N ALA A 209 -6.59 -10.64 3.72
CA ALA A 209 -5.13 -10.60 3.84
C ALA A 209 -4.47 -11.15 2.56
N PRO A 210 -4.61 -10.50 1.40
CA PRO A 210 -4.11 -11.03 0.13
C PRO A 210 -2.59 -10.99 0.01
N LEU A 211 -1.94 -10.16 0.81
CA LEU A 211 -0.49 -9.96 0.84
C LEU A 211 0.08 -10.30 2.23
N SER A 212 1.16 -9.66 2.65
CA SER A 212 1.87 -9.98 3.90
C SER A 212 1.45 -9.12 5.09
N LEU A 213 0.18 -8.70 5.14
CA LEU A 213 -0.38 -7.92 6.24
C LEU A 213 -1.72 -8.51 6.68
N VAL A 214 -1.91 -8.62 8.00
CA VAL A 214 -3.17 -9.02 8.62
C VAL A 214 -3.68 -7.87 9.48
N ALA A 215 -4.94 -7.48 9.25
CA ALA A 215 -5.66 -6.51 10.05
C ALA A 215 -6.79 -7.22 10.81
N PHE A 216 -6.78 -7.13 12.11
CA PHE A 216 -7.72 -7.85 12.99
C PHE A 216 -7.92 -7.08 14.29
N ARG A 217 -8.86 -7.49 15.12
CA ARG A 217 -9.09 -6.88 16.43
C ARG A 217 -9.53 -7.91 17.45
N PHE A 218 -9.25 -7.62 18.71
CA PHE A 218 -9.87 -8.29 19.84
C PHE A 218 -11.34 -7.88 19.95
N ILE A 219 -12.19 -8.84 20.26
CA ILE A 219 -13.63 -8.66 20.52
C ILE A 219 -14.02 -9.34 21.84
N SER A 220 -14.96 -8.77 22.57
CA SER A 220 -15.53 -9.34 23.77
C SER A 220 -16.96 -8.83 23.96
N GLU A 221 -17.87 -9.70 24.33
CA GLU A 221 -19.25 -9.33 24.63
C GLU A 221 -19.40 -8.55 25.95
N LYS A 222 -18.36 -8.54 26.77
CA LYS A 222 -18.33 -7.84 28.07
C LYS A 222 -18.04 -6.34 27.92
N LEU A 223 -17.51 -5.91 26.77
CA LEU A 223 -17.02 -4.55 26.53
C LEU A 223 -17.90 -3.84 25.51
N ASP A 224 -18.21 -2.58 25.77
CA ASP A 224 -18.81 -1.70 24.75
C ASP A 224 -17.81 -1.30 23.65
N ALA A 225 -18.29 -0.61 22.62
CA ALA A 225 -17.48 -0.25 21.46
C ALA A 225 -16.24 0.60 21.82
N THR A 226 -16.40 1.54 22.76
CA THR A 226 -15.29 2.41 23.21
C THR A 226 -14.27 1.62 24.01
N ALA A 227 -14.76 0.83 24.97
CA ALA A 227 -13.89 -0.03 25.80
C ALA A 227 -13.14 -1.07 24.94
N LEU A 228 -13.77 -1.59 23.87
CA LEU A 228 -13.12 -2.48 22.91
C LEU A 228 -11.99 -1.77 22.13
N ASP A 229 -12.20 -0.52 21.72
CA ASP A 229 -11.14 0.24 21.03
C ASP A 229 -9.96 0.50 21.98
N ASP A 230 -10.24 0.88 23.23
CA ASP A 230 -9.21 1.06 24.26
C ASP A 230 -8.48 -0.26 24.60
N ALA A 231 -9.21 -1.38 24.68
CA ALA A 231 -8.62 -2.70 24.89
C ALA A 231 -7.64 -3.07 23.76
N ASN A 232 -8.01 -2.85 22.52
CA ASN A 232 -7.12 -3.09 21.37
C ASN A 232 -5.86 -2.21 21.43
N HIS A 233 -5.96 -0.95 21.87
CA HIS A 233 -4.78 -0.11 22.12
C HIS A 233 -3.90 -0.67 23.23
N ARG A 234 -4.48 -1.10 24.37
CA ARG A 234 -3.72 -1.67 25.48
C ARG A 234 -3.04 -2.99 25.11
N ILE A 235 -3.70 -3.86 24.33
CA ILE A 235 -3.11 -5.09 23.80
C ILE A 235 -1.88 -4.74 22.94
N MET A 236 -2.00 -3.82 21.99
CA MET A 236 -0.88 -3.37 21.19
C MET A 236 0.27 -2.86 22.04
N ASP A 237 -0.02 -2.02 23.04
CA ASP A 237 0.99 -1.44 23.92
C ASP A 237 1.71 -2.50 24.74
N ARG A 238 0.99 -3.53 25.25
CA ARG A 238 1.60 -4.65 25.98
C ARG A 238 2.55 -5.44 25.09
N VAL A 239 2.11 -5.81 23.89
CA VAL A 239 2.94 -6.51 22.90
C VAL A 239 4.19 -5.68 22.57
N ASN A 240 4.04 -4.39 22.29
CA ASN A 240 5.18 -3.53 21.94
C ASN A 240 6.14 -3.32 23.13
N LYS A 241 5.62 -3.23 24.36
CA LYS A 241 6.44 -3.11 25.59
C LYS A 241 7.20 -4.38 25.94
N SER A 242 6.80 -5.55 25.45
CA SER A 242 7.55 -6.80 25.66
C SER A 242 8.96 -6.73 25.05
N GLY A 243 9.15 -5.91 23.99
CA GLY A 243 10.39 -5.84 23.23
C GLY A 243 10.62 -7.03 22.28
N GLU A 244 9.73 -8.04 22.29
CA GLU A 244 9.83 -9.23 21.43
C GLU A 244 9.20 -9.00 20.05
N ALA A 245 8.17 -8.14 19.97
CA ALA A 245 7.49 -7.81 18.74
C ALA A 245 7.09 -6.33 18.71
N PHE A 246 6.91 -5.79 17.49
CA PHE A 246 6.38 -4.45 17.28
C PHE A 246 5.25 -4.50 16.26
N ILE A 247 4.05 -4.10 16.68
CA ILE A 247 2.86 -4.02 15.86
C ILE A 247 2.30 -2.60 15.85
N THR A 248 1.42 -2.31 14.92
CA THR A 248 0.76 -1.02 14.80
C THR A 248 -0.75 -1.18 14.84
N HIS A 249 -1.47 -0.06 14.94
CA HIS A 249 -2.92 -0.04 14.80
C HIS A 249 -3.34 0.70 13.52
N THR A 250 -4.59 0.55 13.17
CA THR A 250 -5.30 1.34 12.17
C THR A 250 -6.76 1.45 12.58
N VAL A 251 -7.52 2.30 11.87
CA VAL A 251 -8.97 2.40 12.05
C VAL A 251 -9.65 1.88 10.80
N VAL A 252 -10.54 0.89 10.95
CA VAL A 252 -11.35 0.33 9.86
C VAL A 252 -12.81 0.49 10.22
N ARG A 253 -13.56 1.21 9.39
CA ARG A 253 -15.00 1.50 9.62
C ARG A 253 -15.28 2.09 11.01
N GLY A 254 -14.43 3.01 11.46
CA GLY A 254 -14.55 3.66 12.77
C GLY A 254 -14.12 2.81 13.97
N ARG A 255 -13.61 1.59 13.78
CA ARG A 255 -13.15 0.69 14.84
C ARG A 255 -11.64 0.58 14.86
N THR A 256 -11.04 0.64 16.03
CA THR A 256 -9.61 0.40 16.25
C THR A 256 -9.26 -1.06 15.96
N CYS A 257 -8.25 -1.29 15.14
CA CYS A 257 -7.80 -2.61 14.73
C CYS A 257 -6.27 -2.72 14.84
N LEU A 258 -5.79 -3.89 15.22
CA LEU A 258 -4.37 -4.25 15.21
C LEU A 258 -3.93 -4.54 13.78
N ARG A 259 -2.68 -4.22 13.49
CA ARG A 259 -2.10 -4.36 12.16
C ARG A 259 -0.73 -4.99 12.25
N VAL A 260 -0.60 -6.20 11.74
CA VAL A 260 0.66 -6.95 11.65
C VAL A 260 1.11 -6.98 10.19
N SER A 261 2.25 -6.35 9.91
CA SER A 261 2.85 -6.31 8.57
C SER A 261 4.18 -7.08 8.57
N ILE A 262 4.25 -8.15 7.80
CA ILE A 262 5.41 -9.05 7.75
C ILE A 262 6.25 -8.66 6.53
N GLY A 263 7.40 -8.06 6.77
CA GLY A 263 8.30 -7.58 5.71
C GLY A 263 9.78 -7.66 6.04
N ASN A 264 10.14 -8.09 7.25
CA ASN A 264 11.54 -8.25 7.64
C ASN A 264 12.07 -9.59 7.12
N LEU A 265 13.23 -9.57 6.45
CA LEU A 265 13.90 -10.73 5.89
C LEU A 265 14.18 -11.88 6.88
N LYS A 266 14.27 -11.54 8.17
CA LYS A 266 14.58 -12.50 9.23
C LYS A 266 13.33 -13.05 9.94
N THR A 267 12.14 -12.58 9.60
CA THR A 267 10.90 -13.09 10.19
C THR A 267 10.67 -14.54 9.76
N THR A 268 10.44 -15.40 10.73
CA THR A 268 10.17 -16.84 10.54
C THR A 268 8.87 -17.24 11.24
N HIS A 269 8.39 -18.45 11.00
CA HIS A 269 7.18 -18.96 11.63
C HIS A 269 7.21 -18.88 13.17
N PRO A 270 8.29 -19.29 13.88
CA PRO A 270 8.36 -19.11 15.34
C PRO A 270 8.18 -17.66 15.81
N HIS A 271 8.66 -16.65 15.05
CA HIS A 271 8.46 -15.24 15.41
C HIS A 271 6.97 -14.85 15.32
N VAL A 272 6.27 -15.32 14.31
CA VAL A 272 4.83 -15.02 14.13
C VAL A 272 4.01 -15.79 15.14
N GLN A 273 4.40 -17.04 15.48
CA GLN A 273 3.78 -17.82 16.53
C GLN A 273 3.96 -17.13 17.90
N ARG A 274 5.18 -16.68 18.23
CA ARG A 274 5.43 -15.96 19.49
C ARG A 274 4.63 -14.66 19.59
N LEU A 275 4.52 -13.93 18.47
CA LEU A 275 3.64 -12.75 18.41
C LEU A 275 2.18 -13.12 18.72
N TRP A 276 1.68 -14.24 18.16
CA TRP A 276 0.31 -14.69 18.45
C TRP A 276 0.11 -15.04 19.92
N GLU A 277 1.06 -15.72 20.55
CA GLU A 277 1.06 -16.00 21.99
C GLU A 277 1.01 -14.71 22.81
N LEU A 278 1.85 -13.73 22.50
CA LEU A 278 1.84 -12.41 23.14
C LEU A 278 0.50 -11.68 23.01
N LEU A 279 -0.14 -11.78 21.86
CA LEU A 279 -1.47 -11.21 21.63
C LEU A 279 -2.52 -11.89 22.50
N GLN A 280 -2.51 -13.22 22.59
CA GLN A 280 -3.42 -13.98 23.46
C GLN A 280 -3.17 -13.69 24.94
N GLU A 281 -1.93 -13.67 25.39
CA GLU A 281 -1.53 -13.28 26.73
C GLU A 281 -2.05 -11.86 27.07
N ALA A 282 -1.87 -10.90 26.15
CA ALA A 282 -2.32 -9.52 26.35
C ALA A 282 -3.85 -9.40 26.38
N ALA A 283 -4.56 -10.16 25.55
CA ALA A 283 -6.03 -10.18 25.51
C ALA A 283 -6.65 -10.77 26.78
N ALA A 284 -6.03 -11.80 27.36
CA ALA A 284 -6.51 -12.40 28.60
C ALA A 284 -6.62 -11.39 29.75
N TYR A 285 -5.74 -10.39 29.82
CA TYR A 285 -5.85 -9.30 30.81
C TYR A 285 -7.06 -8.39 30.58
N GLU A 286 -7.50 -8.25 29.35
CA GLU A 286 -8.65 -7.38 29.00
C GLU A 286 -10.00 -8.06 29.32
N ASP A 287 -10.05 -9.38 29.33
CA ASP A 287 -11.22 -10.17 29.69
C ASP A 287 -11.38 -10.40 31.19
N GLY A 288 -10.42 -9.92 32.01
CA GLY A 288 -10.45 -10.06 33.47
C GLY A 288 -9.96 -11.42 33.95
N ALA A 289 -9.13 -12.12 33.19
CA ALA A 289 -8.36 -13.26 33.67
C ALA A 289 -7.30 -12.77 34.66
N PRO A 290 -7.11 -13.45 35.81
CA PRO A 290 -6.20 -13.04 36.89
C PRO A 290 -4.72 -13.06 36.45
#